data_56c0ea809c8d1cf26c479f7ac5d4ed10
#
_entry.id   56c0ea809c8d1cf26c479f7ac5d4ed10
#
_cell.length_a   1.000
_cell.length_b   1.000
_cell.length_c   1.000
_cell.angle_alpha   90.00
_cell.angle_beta   90.00
_cell.angle_gamma   90.00
#
_symmetry.space_group_name_H-M   'P 1'
#
loop_
_entity.id
_entity.type
_entity.pdbx_description
1 polymer ?
#
loop_
_entity_poly.entity_id
_entity_poly.type
_entity_poly.pdbx_seq_one_letter_code
_entity_poly.pdbx_strand_id
1 'polypeptide(L)' 'MKVGDLVKCVSANGVIGLVVELRRGATTPMVFDVLIGNKSYPFLPHQVEPISESR' A
#
# COMPACT_ATOMS: atom_id res chain seq x y z
N MET A 1 -3.44 8.43 -2.45
CA MET A 1 -2.91 7.09 -2.74
C MET A 1 -3.98 6.29 -3.44
N LYS A 2 -3.63 5.64 -4.50
CA LYS A 2 -4.62 4.93 -5.29
C LYS A 2 -3.98 3.75 -5.97
N VAL A 3 -4.79 2.90 -6.58
CA VAL A 3 -4.29 1.76 -7.32
C VAL A 3 -3.31 2.22 -8.39
N GLY A 4 -2.17 1.55 -8.44
CA GLY A 4 -1.13 1.91 -9.38
C GLY A 4 -0.02 2.75 -8.77
N ASP A 5 -0.20 3.21 -7.54
CA ASP A 5 0.83 4.00 -6.89
C ASP A 5 1.89 3.11 -6.26
N LEU A 6 3.12 3.57 -6.29
CA LEU A 6 4.18 2.89 -5.55
C LEU A 6 4.20 3.43 -4.14
N VAL A 7 4.37 2.53 -3.19
CA VAL A 7 4.37 2.91 -1.78
C VAL A 7 5.50 2.20 -1.07
N LYS A 8 5.89 2.78 0.05
CA LYS A 8 6.90 2.20 0.91
C LYS A 8 6.20 1.61 2.11
N CYS A 9 6.41 0.35 2.37
CA CYS A 9 5.74 -0.34 3.46
C CYS A 9 6.59 -0.22 4.71
N VAL A 10 6.32 0.80 5.52
CA VAL A 10 7.18 1.08 6.66
C VAL A 10 7.11 -0.02 7.70
N SER A 11 6.01 -0.75 7.80
CA SER A 11 5.91 -1.82 8.76
C SER A 11 6.58 -3.10 8.27
N ALA A 12 7.10 -3.10 7.06
CA ALA A 12 7.77 -4.24 6.49
C ALA A 12 9.17 -3.84 6.03
N ASN A 13 9.90 -3.21 6.91
CA ASN A 13 11.29 -2.82 6.67
C ASN A 13 11.48 -1.87 5.50
N GLY A 14 10.44 -1.12 5.18
CA GLY A 14 10.57 -0.14 4.12
C GLY A 14 10.57 -0.72 2.72
N VAL A 15 10.01 -1.91 2.55
CA VAL A 15 9.96 -2.52 1.23
C VAL A 15 9.03 -1.72 0.33
N ILE A 16 9.42 -1.58 -0.92
CA ILE A 16 8.63 -0.86 -1.91
C ILE A 16 7.68 -1.83 -2.59
N GLY A 17 6.43 -1.44 -2.72
CA GLY A 17 5.44 -2.26 -3.38
C GLY A 17 4.51 -1.43 -4.22
N LEU A 18 3.63 -2.11 -4.95
CA LEU A 18 2.67 -1.46 -5.83
C LEU A 18 1.27 -1.69 -5.29
N VAL A 19 0.50 -0.63 -5.15
CA VAL A 19 -0.88 -0.75 -4.71
C VAL A 19 -1.70 -1.33 -5.85
N VAL A 20 -2.26 -2.51 -5.63
CA VAL A 20 -3.03 -3.18 -6.67
C VAL A 20 -4.52 -3.17 -6.39
N GLU A 21 -4.90 -2.85 -5.16
CA GLU A 21 -6.32 -2.80 -4.85
C GLU A 21 -6.55 -2.00 -3.57
N LEU A 22 -7.66 -1.30 -3.51
CA LEU A 22 -8.08 -0.60 -2.31
C LEU A 22 -9.36 -1.25 -1.84
N ARG A 23 -9.44 -1.58 -0.58
CA ARG A 23 -10.63 -2.17 -0.02
C ARG A 23 -11.12 -1.33 1.15
N ARG A 24 -12.41 -1.13 1.22
CA ARG A 24 -13.00 -0.31 2.26
C ARG A 24 -14.17 -1.06 2.85
N GLY A 25 -14.12 -1.32 4.14
CA GLY A 25 -15.22 -1.97 4.81
C GLY A 25 -16.18 -0.96 5.39
N ALA A 26 -17.37 -1.44 5.75
CA ALA A 26 -18.37 -0.56 6.34
C ALA A 26 -17.94 -0.08 7.72
N THR A 27 -17.29 -0.93 8.48
CA THR A 27 -16.87 -0.58 9.83
C THR A 27 -15.38 -0.73 10.02
N THR A 28 -14.63 -1.08 8.97
CA THR A 28 -13.20 -1.27 9.09
C THR A 28 -12.49 -0.16 8.34
N PRO A 29 -11.26 0.15 8.69
CA PRO A 29 -10.53 1.15 7.96
C PRO A 29 -10.17 0.65 6.57
N MET A 30 -9.80 1.59 5.72
CA MET A 30 -9.39 1.24 4.38
C MET A 30 -8.15 0.37 4.43
N VAL A 31 -8.10 -0.62 3.56
CA VAL A 31 -6.96 -1.52 3.48
C VAL A 31 -6.39 -1.43 2.07
N PHE A 32 -5.09 -1.29 1.99
CA PHE A 32 -4.41 -1.26 0.71
C PHE A 32 -3.78 -2.62 0.48
N ASP A 33 -4.09 -3.23 -0.66
CA ASP A 33 -3.41 -4.46 -1.05
C ASP A 33 -2.20 -4.04 -1.86
N VAL A 34 -1.03 -4.39 -1.37
CA VAL A 34 0.23 -3.97 -1.97
C VAL A 34 0.96 -5.20 -2.49
N LEU A 35 1.33 -5.15 -3.75
CA LEU A 35 2.06 -6.25 -4.37
C LEU A 35 3.54 -6.08 -4.10
N ILE A 36 4.13 -7.09 -3.49
CA ILE A 36 5.55 -7.11 -3.22
C ILE A 36 6.09 -8.41 -3.79
N GLY A 37 6.94 -8.31 -4.79
CA GLY A 37 7.40 -9.49 -5.48
C GLY A 37 6.27 -10.10 -6.28
N ASN A 38 5.89 -11.31 -5.96
CA ASN A 38 4.79 -11.96 -6.66
C ASN A 38 3.62 -12.24 -5.75
N LYS A 39 3.53 -11.55 -4.62
CA LYS A 39 2.41 -11.72 -3.69
C LYS A 39 1.90 -10.38 -3.25
N SER A 40 0.61 -10.31 -2.96
CA SER A 40 0.03 -9.08 -2.43
C SER A 40 -0.24 -9.26 -0.95
N TYR A 41 -0.08 -8.18 -0.20
CA TYR A 41 -0.26 -8.17 1.24
C TYR A 41 -1.15 -7.01 1.63
N PRO A 42 -2.00 -7.18 2.63
CA PRO A 42 -2.85 -6.08 3.08
C PRO A 42 -2.09 -5.18 4.05
N PHE A 43 -2.25 -3.88 3.88
CA PHE A 43 -1.64 -2.90 4.78
C PHE A 43 -2.67 -1.85 5.13
N LEU A 44 -2.58 -1.35 6.35
CA LEU A 44 -3.40 -0.22 6.76
C LEU A 44 -2.76 1.07 6.27
N PRO A 45 -3.54 2.14 6.17
CA PRO A 45 -3.00 3.40 5.64
C PRO A 45 -1.77 3.91 6.38
N HIS A 46 -1.71 3.72 7.69
CA HIS A 46 -0.58 4.23 8.44
C HIS A 46 0.66 3.35 8.31
N GLN A 47 0.54 2.21 7.65
CA GLN A 47 1.66 1.30 7.49
C GLN A 47 2.36 1.48 6.16
N VAL A 48 1.86 2.35 5.32
CA VAL A 48 2.46 2.60 4.01
C VAL A 48 2.61 4.10 3.81
N GLU A 49 3.59 4.47 3.02
CA GLU A 49 3.81 5.86 2.68
C GLU A 49 3.88 5.97 1.18
N PRO A 50 3.25 6.97 0.58
CA PRO A 50 3.38 7.18 -0.85
C PRO A 50 4.80 7.59 -1.18
N ILE A 51 5.33 7.04 -2.26
CA ILE A 51 6.65 7.44 -2.71
C ILE A 51 6.46 8.62 -3.62
N SER A 52 6.97 9.74 -3.19
CA SER A 52 6.81 10.94 -3.95
C SER A 52 7.72 10.92 -5.14
N GLU A 53 7.16 11.05 -6.29
CA GLU A 53 7.94 11.07 -7.45
C GLU A 53 8.11 12.42 -7.82
N SER A 54 8.97 13.10 -7.31
CA SER A 54 9.08 14.45 -7.69
C SER A 54 9.55 14.55 -9.05
N ARG A 55 8.91 15.15 -9.80
CA ARG A 55 9.28 15.21 -11.12
C ARG A 55 9.04 16.46 -11.69
#